data_8b99b97c081583244c3da6ce24153422
#
_entry.id   8b99b97c081583244c3da6ce24153422
#
_cell.length_a   1.000
_cell.length_b   1.000
_cell.length_c   1.000
_cell.angle_alpha   90.00
_cell.angle_beta   90.00
_cell.angle_gamma   90.00
#
_symmetry.space_group_name_H-M   'P 1'
#
loop_
_entity.id
_entity.type
_entity.pdbx_description
1 polymer ?
#
loop_
_entity_poly.entity_id
_entity_poly.type
_entity_poly.pdbx_seq_one_letter_code
_entity_poly.pdbx_strand_id
1 'polypeptide(L)'
;MEINKKILLFEKLNCNNVLDIGLFYEVLEQCQAIKTNYHEYMTTAPINCNEELRRLPTADYELCCALLTMLLREDYFTNGSFVRRQRSGQVKPIIERIINLLRQKAQKRICSFSEKALASLNGFYVYALIDPRDDKVFYIGKGTGNRVFSHEIESGKLNKSEKQKLQKIREIEKDGFYVKRLIINWGLSEDEAFIAEATLINLMNYIPSCQLTNEVSGHHVHESLTVEDFELQYGAIPLKAEEIRHSILVIKINKLYRRGMSEAELYDTVRGCWAASIKSIEARKVKYVFGVYNGLIIAVYKPDEWHYCYEMIDVPQKDLLKPEDYEKIKNRIYFTCKDYSVLDEEGRFYLNKSIVNLKVNQTAQNPITYLSPESKR
;
A
#
# COMPACT_ATOMS: atom_id res chain seq x y z
N MET A 1 -18.95 -10.56 -0.22
CA MET A 1 -18.51 -9.15 -0.05
C MET A 1 -17.19 -8.98 -0.80
N GLU A 2 -17.02 -7.86 -1.52
CA GLU A 2 -15.77 -7.54 -2.22
C GLU A 2 -14.59 -7.44 -1.25
N ILE A 3 -13.39 -7.85 -1.70
CA ILE A 3 -12.18 -7.88 -0.86
C ILE A 3 -11.82 -6.50 -0.34
N ASN A 4 -11.91 -5.46 -1.18
CA ASN A 4 -11.61 -4.08 -0.77
C ASN A 4 -12.52 -3.59 0.37
N LYS A 5 -13.81 -3.97 0.35
CA LYS A 5 -14.72 -3.65 1.45
C LYS A 5 -14.35 -4.37 2.75
N LYS A 6 -13.83 -5.62 2.67
CA LYS A 6 -13.29 -6.32 3.85
C LYS A 6 -12.06 -5.61 4.41
N ILE A 7 -11.14 -5.16 3.55
CA ILE A 7 -9.94 -4.42 3.96
C ILE A 7 -10.34 -3.18 4.76
N LEU A 8 -11.23 -2.35 4.22
CA LEU A 8 -11.72 -1.13 4.88
C LEU A 8 -12.37 -1.40 6.25
N LEU A 9 -13.10 -2.50 6.37
CA LEU A 9 -13.72 -2.88 7.65
C LEU A 9 -12.66 -3.27 8.69
N PHE A 10 -11.65 -4.07 8.31
CA PHE A 10 -10.56 -4.44 9.21
C PHE A 10 -9.65 -3.25 9.54
N GLU A 11 -9.47 -2.28 8.65
CA GLU A 11 -8.71 -1.05 8.91
C GLU A 11 -9.33 -0.21 10.04
N LYS A 12 -10.65 -0.23 10.22
CA LYS A 12 -11.32 0.40 11.38
C LYS A 12 -10.85 -0.16 12.72
N LEU A 13 -10.41 -1.43 12.74
CA LEU A 13 -9.88 -2.09 13.92
C LEU A 13 -8.37 -1.88 14.12
N ASN A 14 -7.67 -1.36 13.10
CA ASN A 14 -6.21 -1.20 13.11
C ASN A 14 -5.81 0.16 13.68
N CYS A 15 -5.99 0.35 14.98
CA CYS A 15 -5.60 1.57 15.68
C CYS A 15 -4.80 1.25 16.96
N ASN A 16 -4.19 2.28 17.55
CA ASN A 16 -3.46 2.16 18.81
C ASN A 16 -4.34 2.30 20.05
N ASN A 17 -5.60 2.69 19.87
CA ASN A 17 -6.55 2.85 20.96
C ASN A 17 -7.24 1.53 21.29
N VAL A 18 -7.69 1.39 22.53
CA VAL A 18 -8.56 0.29 22.91
C VAL A 18 -9.95 0.55 22.36
N LEU A 19 -10.40 -0.34 21.49
CA LEU A 19 -11.73 -0.29 20.89
C LEU A 19 -12.71 -1.14 21.67
N ASP A 20 -14.00 -0.80 21.56
CA ASP A 20 -15.08 -1.62 22.10
C ASP A 20 -15.12 -3.00 21.44
N ILE A 21 -15.36 -4.04 22.24
CA ILE A 21 -15.41 -5.43 21.76
C ILE A 21 -16.54 -5.65 20.76
N GLY A 22 -17.64 -4.89 20.88
CA GLY A 22 -18.78 -4.97 19.96
C GLY A 22 -18.41 -4.61 18.54
N LEU A 23 -17.50 -3.63 18.36
CA LEU A 23 -17.01 -3.26 17.03
C LEU A 23 -16.25 -4.42 16.34
N PHE A 24 -15.50 -5.22 17.10
CA PHE A 24 -14.84 -6.41 16.56
C PHE A 24 -15.85 -7.45 16.10
N TYR A 25 -16.89 -7.71 16.90
CA TYR A 25 -17.97 -8.62 16.50
C TYR A 25 -18.67 -8.12 15.24
N GLU A 26 -19.02 -6.84 15.18
CA GLU A 26 -19.67 -6.24 14.01
C GLU A 26 -18.83 -6.41 12.74
N VAL A 27 -17.55 -6.06 12.78
CA VAL A 27 -16.65 -6.19 11.63
C VAL A 27 -16.48 -7.64 11.20
N LEU A 28 -16.28 -8.56 12.16
CA LEU A 28 -16.11 -9.97 11.87
C LEU A 28 -17.40 -10.60 11.27
N GLU A 29 -18.57 -10.22 11.76
CA GLU A 29 -19.85 -10.66 11.20
C GLU A 29 -20.06 -10.16 9.77
N GLN A 30 -19.87 -8.84 9.55
CA GLN A 30 -19.96 -8.25 8.22
C GLN A 30 -18.98 -8.90 7.24
N CYS A 31 -17.77 -9.25 7.70
CA CYS A 31 -16.76 -9.91 6.89
C CYS A 31 -16.97 -11.43 6.73
N GLN A 32 -17.94 -12.03 7.43
CA GLN A 32 -18.11 -13.49 7.55
C GLN A 32 -16.81 -14.15 8.04
N ALA A 33 -16.18 -13.54 9.02
CA ALA A 33 -14.85 -13.90 9.54
C ALA A 33 -14.91 -14.52 10.94
N ILE A 34 -16.08 -14.54 11.61
CA ILE A 34 -16.24 -15.25 12.88
C ILE A 34 -16.11 -16.75 12.64
N LYS A 35 -15.20 -17.39 13.37
CA LYS A 35 -14.99 -18.83 13.32
C LYS A 35 -15.68 -19.51 14.51
N THR A 36 -16.92 -19.96 14.32
CA THR A 36 -17.67 -20.69 15.37
C THR A 36 -16.95 -21.97 15.80
N ASN A 37 -16.22 -22.59 14.89
CA ASN A 37 -15.41 -23.79 15.09
C ASN A 37 -13.92 -23.46 15.34
N TYR A 38 -13.59 -22.29 15.91
CA TYR A 38 -12.20 -21.85 16.09
C TYR A 38 -11.31 -22.86 16.82
N HIS A 39 -11.89 -23.68 17.72
CA HIS A 39 -11.20 -24.71 18.46
C HIS A 39 -10.53 -25.78 17.57
N GLU A 40 -11.06 -26.02 16.36
CA GLU A 40 -10.48 -26.96 15.38
C GLU A 40 -9.16 -26.45 14.79
N TYR A 41 -8.94 -25.13 14.85
CA TYR A 41 -7.70 -24.48 14.40
C TYR A 41 -6.62 -24.46 15.47
N MET A 42 -6.97 -24.71 16.74
CA MET A 42 -6.02 -24.66 17.86
C MET A 42 -5.24 -25.96 17.98
N THR A 43 -4.03 -25.85 18.47
CA THR A 43 -3.08 -26.97 18.63
C THR A 43 -2.85 -27.37 20.08
N THR A 44 -3.27 -26.52 21.03
CA THR A 44 -3.12 -26.77 22.46
C THR A 44 -4.44 -27.23 23.10
N ALA A 45 -4.37 -28.18 24.02
CA ALA A 45 -5.52 -28.68 24.79
C ALA A 45 -5.15 -28.85 26.28
N PRO A 46 -5.68 -28.02 27.19
CA PRO A 46 -6.60 -26.89 26.95
C PRO A 46 -5.98 -25.77 26.13
N ILE A 47 -6.82 -24.95 25.48
CA ILE A 47 -6.37 -23.87 24.60
C ILE A 47 -5.52 -22.88 25.42
N ASN A 48 -4.27 -22.71 24.99
CA ASN A 48 -3.34 -21.69 25.51
C ASN A 48 -3.19 -20.54 24.52
N CYS A 49 -3.93 -19.44 24.74
CA CYS A 49 -3.95 -18.30 23.83
C CYS A 49 -2.55 -17.76 23.52
N ASN A 50 -1.63 -17.73 24.48
CA ASN A 50 -0.28 -17.19 24.25
C ASN A 50 0.56 -18.11 23.34
N GLU A 51 0.40 -19.42 23.45
CA GLU A 51 1.07 -20.37 22.55
C GLU A 51 0.48 -20.32 21.14
N GLU A 52 -0.84 -20.27 21.03
CA GLU A 52 -1.52 -20.18 19.74
C GLU A 52 -1.12 -18.90 18.99
N LEU A 53 -0.97 -17.77 19.68
CA LEU A 53 -0.53 -16.50 19.09
C LEU A 53 0.90 -16.54 18.52
N ARG A 54 1.77 -17.47 18.95
CA ARG A 54 3.11 -17.63 18.35
C ARG A 54 3.06 -18.10 16.90
N ARG A 55 1.93 -18.66 16.47
CA ARG A 55 1.72 -19.11 15.10
C ARG A 55 1.34 -17.99 14.14
N LEU A 56 1.07 -16.78 14.66
CA LEU A 56 0.62 -15.63 13.86
C LEU A 56 1.56 -15.28 12.67
N PRO A 57 2.89 -15.33 12.78
CA PRO A 57 3.78 -14.98 11.66
C PRO A 57 3.53 -15.82 10.38
N THR A 58 3.10 -17.07 10.53
CA THR A 58 2.82 -17.99 9.42
C THR A 58 1.32 -18.25 9.20
N ALA A 59 0.46 -17.55 9.97
CA ALA A 59 -0.97 -17.77 9.89
C ALA A 59 -1.54 -17.30 8.55
N ASP A 60 -2.40 -18.13 7.96
CA ASP A 60 -3.26 -17.74 6.84
C ASP A 60 -4.48 -16.93 7.32
N TYR A 61 -5.32 -16.49 6.38
CA TYR A 61 -6.51 -15.69 6.70
C TYR A 61 -7.47 -16.42 7.65
N GLU A 62 -7.67 -17.71 7.44
CA GLU A 62 -8.61 -18.53 8.20
C GLU A 62 -8.11 -18.70 9.65
N LEU A 63 -6.82 -18.99 9.83
CA LEU A 63 -6.20 -19.09 11.15
C LEU A 63 -6.18 -17.73 11.87
N CYS A 64 -5.90 -16.63 11.17
CA CYS A 64 -5.98 -15.29 11.77
C CYS A 64 -7.38 -14.98 12.29
N CYS A 65 -8.42 -15.30 11.52
CA CYS A 65 -9.81 -15.15 11.94
C CYS A 65 -10.15 -16.05 13.16
N ALA A 66 -9.62 -17.28 13.18
CA ALA A 66 -9.79 -18.20 14.30
C ALA A 66 -9.09 -17.70 15.58
N LEU A 67 -7.84 -17.20 15.46
CA LEU A 67 -7.10 -16.60 16.58
C LEU A 67 -7.82 -15.36 17.15
N LEU A 68 -8.33 -14.48 16.29
CA LEU A 68 -9.10 -13.33 16.73
C LEU A 68 -10.40 -13.76 17.44
N THR A 69 -11.12 -14.75 16.86
CA THR A 69 -12.33 -15.31 17.49
C THR A 69 -12.02 -15.96 18.83
N MET A 70 -10.90 -16.67 18.94
CA MET A 70 -10.43 -17.26 20.20
C MET A 70 -10.27 -16.21 21.29
N LEU A 71 -9.61 -15.08 20.99
CA LEU A 71 -9.41 -13.99 21.96
C LEU A 71 -10.74 -13.32 22.35
N LEU A 72 -11.67 -13.17 21.41
CA LEU A 72 -13.02 -12.66 21.71
C LEU A 72 -13.80 -13.62 22.61
N ARG A 73 -13.65 -14.94 22.41
CA ARG A 73 -14.29 -15.95 23.26
C ARG A 73 -13.63 -16.08 24.62
N GLU A 74 -12.34 -15.84 24.75
CA GLU A 74 -11.65 -15.76 26.05
C GLU A 74 -12.32 -14.73 26.96
N ASP A 75 -12.78 -13.59 26.41
CA ASP A 75 -13.45 -12.53 27.18
C ASP A 75 -14.77 -12.98 27.81
N TYR A 76 -15.46 -13.90 27.17
CA TYR A 76 -16.70 -14.49 27.71
C TYR A 76 -16.47 -15.27 29.01
N PHE A 77 -15.32 -15.97 29.11
CA PHE A 77 -14.98 -16.75 30.30
C PHE A 77 -14.18 -15.94 31.33
N THR A 78 -13.49 -14.89 30.89
CA THR A 78 -12.63 -14.04 31.72
C THR A 78 -12.87 -12.58 31.39
N ASN A 79 -13.85 -11.97 32.02
CA ASN A 79 -14.28 -10.61 31.76
C ASN A 79 -13.11 -9.61 31.71
N GLY A 80 -13.06 -8.80 30.64
CA GLY A 80 -12.03 -7.81 30.38
C GLY A 80 -10.70 -8.39 29.85
N SER A 81 -10.64 -9.69 29.51
CA SER A 81 -9.44 -10.30 28.92
C SER A 81 -9.12 -9.67 27.57
N PHE A 82 -10.10 -9.40 26.73
CA PHE A 82 -9.90 -8.83 25.41
C PHE A 82 -9.32 -7.41 25.48
N VAL A 83 -9.78 -6.58 26.43
CA VAL A 83 -9.21 -5.25 26.68
C VAL A 83 -7.74 -5.35 27.12
N ARG A 84 -7.41 -6.32 27.99
CA ARG A 84 -6.01 -6.58 28.38
C ARG A 84 -5.16 -7.00 27.18
N ARG A 85 -5.67 -7.87 26.30
CA ARG A 85 -5.02 -8.31 25.07
C ARG A 85 -4.78 -7.13 24.08
N GLN A 86 -5.72 -6.20 23.96
CA GLN A 86 -5.52 -4.98 23.18
C GLN A 86 -4.39 -4.13 23.78
N ARG A 87 -4.44 -3.85 25.09
CA ARG A 87 -3.41 -3.04 25.79
C ARG A 87 -2.01 -3.66 25.75
N SER A 88 -1.92 -4.98 25.76
CA SER A 88 -0.64 -5.69 25.64
C SER A 88 -0.11 -5.80 24.20
N GLY A 89 -0.84 -5.23 23.21
CA GLY A 89 -0.43 -5.23 21.81
C GLY A 89 -0.61 -6.58 21.10
N GLN A 90 -1.37 -7.52 21.65
CA GLN A 90 -1.55 -8.86 21.05
C GLN A 90 -2.62 -8.92 19.97
N VAL A 91 -3.58 -8.01 19.97
CA VAL A 91 -4.69 -7.97 19.00
C VAL A 91 -4.28 -7.32 17.68
N LYS A 92 -3.61 -6.17 17.74
CA LYS A 92 -3.23 -5.38 16.57
C LYS A 92 -2.45 -6.18 15.51
N PRO A 93 -1.42 -6.99 15.84
CA PRO A 93 -0.71 -7.79 14.83
C PRO A 93 -1.60 -8.79 14.08
N ILE A 94 -2.67 -9.30 14.71
CA ILE A 94 -3.63 -10.18 14.04
C ILE A 94 -4.39 -9.39 12.97
N ILE A 95 -4.86 -8.19 13.31
CA ILE A 95 -5.57 -7.31 12.38
C ILE A 95 -4.68 -6.92 11.21
N GLU A 96 -3.44 -6.49 11.48
CA GLU A 96 -2.45 -6.14 10.44
C GLU A 96 -2.19 -7.33 9.51
N ARG A 97 -2.06 -8.53 10.07
CA ARG A 97 -1.88 -9.74 9.27
C ARG A 97 -3.08 -10.02 8.37
N ILE A 98 -4.32 -9.92 8.88
CA ILE A 98 -5.55 -10.07 8.10
C ILE A 98 -5.59 -9.05 6.95
N ILE A 99 -5.33 -7.78 7.22
CA ILE A 99 -5.31 -6.71 6.22
C ILE A 99 -4.28 -7.03 5.13
N ASN A 100 -3.07 -7.41 5.51
CA ASN A 100 -2.00 -7.75 4.58
C ASN A 100 -2.38 -8.93 3.66
N LEU A 101 -2.97 -9.98 4.21
CA LEU A 101 -3.45 -11.13 3.45
C LEU A 101 -4.57 -10.77 2.47
N LEU A 102 -5.51 -9.93 2.90
CA LEU A 102 -6.58 -9.44 2.03
C LEU A 102 -6.04 -8.54 0.92
N ARG A 103 -5.10 -7.63 1.22
CA ARG A 103 -4.44 -6.77 0.24
C ARG A 103 -3.70 -7.59 -0.81
N GLN A 104 -2.96 -8.62 -0.41
CA GLN A 104 -2.28 -9.54 -1.32
C GLN A 104 -3.28 -10.27 -2.23
N LYS A 105 -4.42 -10.72 -1.68
CA LYS A 105 -5.48 -11.37 -2.45
C LYS A 105 -6.21 -10.40 -3.40
N ALA A 106 -6.29 -9.11 -3.05
CA ALA A 106 -6.87 -8.06 -3.88
C ALA A 106 -5.94 -7.62 -5.01
N GLN A 107 -4.62 -7.75 -4.85
CA GLN A 107 -3.66 -7.40 -5.87
C GLN A 107 -3.80 -8.32 -7.08
N LYS A 108 -3.97 -7.71 -8.25
CA LYS A 108 -3.91 -8.46 -9.52
C LYS A 108 -2.49 -8.95 -9.71
N ARG A 109 -2.30 -10.27 -9.70
CA ARG A 109 -0.96 -10.87 -9.94
C ARG A 109 -0.45 -10.43 -11.30
N ILE A 110 0.65 -9.69 -11.31
CA ILE A 110 1.37 -9.34 -12.53
C ILE A 110 2.30 -10.49 -12.88
N CYS A 111 2.14 -11.06 -14.06
CA CYS A 111 2.95 -12.19 -14.55
C CYS A 111 3.92 -11.77 -15.67
N SER A 112 3.79 -10.54 -16.17
CA SER A 112 4.67 -9.94 -17.18
C SER A 112 4.55 -8.42 -17.13
N PHE A 113 5.60 -7.71 -17.50
CA PHE A 113 5.52 -6.26 -17.71
C PHE A 113 4.75 -5.95 -19.00
N SER A 114 4.11 -4.78 -19.03
CA SER A 114 3.59 -4.20 -20.28
C SER A 114 4.74 -3.75 -21.19
N GLU A 115 4.45 -3.54 -22.48
CA GLU A 115 5.44 -3.05 -23.44
C GLU A 115 6.07 -1.71 -23.00
N LYS A 116 5.27 -0.82 -22.39
CA LYS A 116 5.76 0.47 -21.87
C LYS A 116 6.70 0.29 -20.69
N ALA A 117 6.37 -0.58 -19.74
CA ALA A 117 7.23 -0.89 -18.61
C ALA A 117 8.54 -1.54 -19.07
N LEU A 118 8.47 -2.47 -20.03
CA LEU A 118 9.66 -3.07 -20.66
C LEU A 118 10.57 -2.02 -21.31
N ALA A 119 9.98 -1.09 -22.07
CA ALA A 119 10.74 0.01 -22.69
C ALA A 119 11.41 0.91 -21.63
N SER A 120 10.76 1.13 -20.48
CA SER A 120 11.31 1.95 -19.39
C SER A 120 12.40 1.23 -18.60
N LEU A 121 12.44 -0.11 -18.60
CA LEU A 121 13.54 -0.89 -18.01
C LEU A 121 14.86 -0.65 -18.75
N ASN A 122 14.81 -0.45 -20.06
CA ASN A 122 15.91 -0.01 -20.92
C ASN A 122 17.26 -0.67 -20.60
N GLY A 123 17.35 -2.00 -20.72
CA GLY A 123 18.57 -2.76 -20.45
C GLY A 123 18.42 -3.78 -19.34
N PHE A 124 19.48 -3.90 -18.54
CA PHE A 124 19.49 -4.82 -17.40
C PHE A 124 18.91 -4.15 -16.15
N TYR A 125 18.42 -4.97 -15.25
CA TYR A 125 17.97 -4.56 -13.92
C TYR A 125 18.42 -5.58 -12.87
N VAL A 126 18.52 -5.12 -11.63
CA VAL A 126 18.75 -5.96 -10.46
C VAL A 126 17.46 -5.98 -9.62
N TYR A 127 17.09 -7.15 -9.12
CA TYR A 127 15.86 -7.36 -8.38
C TYR A 127 16.06 -8.27 -7.18
N ALA A 128 15.16 -8.16 -6.21
CA ALA A 128 15.06 -9.08 -5.09
C ALA A 128 13.73 -9.82 -5.07
N LEU A 129 13.76 -11.06 -4.56
CA LEU A 129 12.57 -11.81 -4.18
C LEU A 129 12.48 -11.80 -2.65
N ILE A 130 11.30 -11.44 -2.16
CA ILE A 130 11.03 -11.21 -0.74
C ILE A 130 9.92 -12.15 -0.30
N ASP A 131 10.11 -12.83 0.82
CA ASP A 131 9.08 -13.63 1.47
C ASP A 131 8.05 -12.68 2.12
N PRO A 132 6.78 -12.68 1.65
CA PRO A 132 5.78 -11.77 2.19
C PRO A 132 5.34 -12.10 3.62
N ARG A 133 5.75 -13.24 4.17
CA ARG A 133 5.38 -13.70 5.51
C ARG A 133 6.21 -13.01 6.60
N ASP A 134 7.48 -12.68 6.28
CA ASP A 134 8.43 -12.07 7.24
C ASP A 134 9.21 -10.88 6.65
N ASP A 135 8.87 -10.47 5.43
CA ASP A 135 9.50 -9.39 4.65
C ASP A 135 11.03 -9.56 4.45
N LYS A 136 11.53 -10.81 4.52
CA LYS A 136 12.94 -11.09 4.28
C LYS A 136 13.24 -11.35 2.83
N VAL A 137 14.32 -10.72 2.36
CA VAL A 137 14.90 -11.03 1.06
C VAL A 137 15.49 -12.44 1.12
N PHE A 138 15.09 -13.31 0.18
CA PHE A 138 15.65 -14.66 0.07
C PHE A 138 16.40 -14.89 -1.26
N TYR A 139 16.29 -13.97 -2.20
CA TYR A 139 17.00 -14.06 -3.49
C TYR A 139 17.26 -12.69 -4.08
N ILE A 140 18.45 -12.50 -4.64
CA ILE A 140 18.82 -11.35 -5.45
C ILE A 140 19.23 -11.89 -6.82
N GLY A 141 18.87 -11.21 -7.90
CA GLY A 141 19.23 -11.59 -9.25
C GLY A 141 19.26 -10.41 -10.19
N LYS A 142 19.96 -10.60 -11.33
CA LYS A 142 19.92 -9.70 -12.48
C LYS A 142 19.03 -10.25 -13.58
N GLY A 143 18.53 -9.39 -14.44
CA GLY A 143 17.72 -9.80 -15.58
C GLY A 143 17.46 -8.70 -16.59
N THR A 144 16.85 -9.09 -17.70
CA THR A 144 16.30 -8.22 -18.72
C THR A 144 14.87 -8.64 -19.02
N GLY A 145 14.07 -7.76 -19.59
CA GLY A 145 12.69 -8.07 -19.96
C GLY A 145 11.89 -8.65 -18.79
N ASN A 146 11.23 -9.76 -19.00
CA ASN A 146 10.38 -10.45 -18.03
C ASN A 146 11.12 -11.46 -17.12
N ARG A 147 12.44 -11.40 -17.00
CA ARG A 147 13.25 -12.38 -16.23
C ARG A 147 12.79 -12.53 -14.77
N VAL A 148 12.38 -11.45 -14.12
CA VAL A 148 11.92 -11.47 -12.73
C VAL A 148 10.70 -12.39 -12.50
N PHE A 149 9.92 -12.69 -13.54
CA PHE A 149 8.76 -13.57 -13.47
C PHE A 149 9.07 -15.04 -13.81
N SER A 150 10.22 -15.33 -14.47
CA SER A 150 10.52 -16.67 -14.97
C SER A 150 10.69 -17.72 -13.88
N HIS A 151 11.02 -17.32 -12.66
CA HIS A 151 11.22 -18.24 -11.53
C HIS A 151 9.97 -19.01 -11.12
N GLU A 152 8.79 -18.43 -11.31
CA GLU A 152 7.52 -19.11 -11.04
C GLU A 152 7.15 -20.09 -12.16
N ILE A 153 7.53 -19.79 -13.41
CA ILE A 153 7.31 -20.67 -14.56
C ILE A 153 8.26 -21.89 -14.48
N GLU A 154 9.48 -21.68 -14.00
CA GLU A 154 10.49 -22.72 -13.80
C GLU A 154 10.19 -23.64 -12.60
N SER A 155 9.33 -23.19 -11.65
CA SER A 155 8.92 -24.01 -10.49
C SER A 155 8.26 -25.33 -10.89
N GLY A 156 7.78 -25.46 -12.13
CA GLY A 156 7.28 -26.71 -12.71
C GLY A 156 8.37 -27.65 -13.27
N LYS A 157 9.64 -27.21 -13.45
CA LYS A 157 10.73 -27.98 -14.05
C LYS A 157 11.89 -28.12 -13.06
N LEU A 158 12.21 -29.34 -12.65
CA LEU A 158 13.26 -29.67 -11.67
C LEU A 158 14.68 -29.62 -12.31
N ASN A 159 15.46 -28.60 -11.94
CA ASN A 159 16.93 -28.65 -12.11
C ASN A 159 17.62 -28.69 -10.73
N LYS A 160 18.64 -29.55 -10.60
CA LYS A 160 19.27 -29.91 -9.31
C LYS A 160 19.96 -28.74 -8.55
N SER A 161 20.43 -27.70 -9.23
CA SER A 161 21.21 -26.59 -8.64
C SER A 161 20.34 -25.39 -8.14
N GLU A 162 19.08 -25.30 -8.57
CA GLU A 162 18.18 -24.20 -8.21
C GLU A 162 17.19 -24.56 -7.08
N LYS A 163 17.43 -25.68 -6.39
CA LYS A 163 16.46 -26.28 -5.47
C LYS A 163 15.97 -25.36 -4.36
N GLN A 164 16.84 -24.60 -3.71
CA GLN A 164 16.49 -23.82 -2.51
C GLN A 164 15.54 -22.64 -2.83
N LYS A 165 15.85 -21.86 -3.86
CA LYS A 165 14.99 -20.76 -4.30
C LYS A 165 13.59 -21.24 -4.70
N LEU A 166 13.52 -22.28 -5.55
CA LEU A 166 12.25 -22.82 -6.03
C LEU A 166 11.45 -23.50 -4.90
N GLN A 167 12.12 -24.15 -3.96
CA GLN A 167 11.48 -24.67 -2.76
C GLN A 167 10.85 -23.54 -1.94
N LYS A 168 11.57 -22.45 -1.71
CA LYS A 168 11.08 -21.29 -0.97
C LYS A 168 9.85 -20.65 -1.63
N ILE A 169 9.88 -20.51 -2.96
CA ILE A 169 8.73 -20.01 -3.74
C ILE A 169 7.51 -20.93 -3.53
N ARG A 170 7.68 -22.25 -3.65
CA ARG A 170 6.59 -23.21 -3.46
C ARG A 170 6.03 -23.22 -2.03
N GLU A 171 6.88 -23.06 -1.01
CA GLU A 171 6.45 -22.93 0.37
C GLU A 171 5.55 -21.69 0.55
N ILE A 172 5.99 -20.55 -0.01
CA ILE A 172 5.22 -19.31 0.01
C ILE A 172 3.87 -19.50 -0.68
N GLU A 173 3.85 -20.11 -1.87
CA GLU A 173 2.63 -20.35 -2.64
C GLU A 173 1.70 -21.36 -1.96
N LYS A 174 2.24 -22.40 -1.33
CA LYS A 174 1.49 -23.40 -0.55
C LYS A 174 0.76 -22.75 0.64
N ASP A 175 1.39 -21.76 1.27
CA ASP A 175 0.80 -20.98 2.36
C ASP A 175 -0.20 -19.91 1.88
N GLY A 176 -0.48 -19.86 0.56
CA GLY A 176 -1.46 -18.95 -0.05
C GLY A 176 -0.94 -17.53 -0.31
N PHE A 177 0.38 -17.35 -0.29
CA PHE A 177 1.03 -16.08 -0.57
C PHE A 177 1.67 -16.06 -1.97
N TYR A 178 1.97 -14.85 -2.43
CA TYR A 178 2.80 -14.64 -3.62
C TYR A 178 4.09 -13.94 -3.24
N VAL A 179 5.18 -14.37 -3.86
CA VAL A 179 6.48 -13.76 -3.70
C VAL A 179 6.41 -12.27 -4.04
N LYS A 180 6.87 -11.41 -3.14
CA LYS A 180 7.07 -9.99 -3.45
C LYS A 180 8.32 -9.86 -4.32
N ARG A 181 8.23 -9.05 -5.38
CA ARG A 181 9.32 -8.78 -6.30
C ARG A 181 9.68 -7.30 -6.23
N LEU A 182 10.93 -7.01 -5.96
CA LEU A 182 11.44 -5.66 -5.85
C LEU A 182 12.43 -5.41 -6.99
N ILE A 183 12.17 -4.42 -7.82
CA ILE A 183 13.17 -3.90 -8.75
C ILE A 183 14.03 -2.90 -7.97
N ILE A 184 15.32 -3.22 -7.83
CA ILE A 184 16.27 -2.44 -7.03
C ILE A 184 16.88 -1.32 -7.85
N ASN A 185 17.34 -1.65 -9.07
CA ASN A 185 17.90 -0.69 -10.01
C ASN A 185 17.68 -1.20 -11.45
N TRP A 186 17.58 -0.29 -12.42
CA TRP A 186 17.34 -0.61 -13.83
C TRP A 186 18.01 0.38 -14.77
N GLY A 187 17.95 0.13 -16.08
CA GLY A 187 18.64 0.92 -17.09
C GLY A 187 20.15 0.68 -17.09
N LEU A 188 20.57 -0.46 -16.61
CA LEU A 188 21.97 -0.83 -16.44
C LEU A 188 22.51 -1.52 -17.69
N SER A 189 23.82 -1.36 -17.94
CA SER A 189 24.59 -2.27 -18.77
C SER A 189 24.69 -3.65 -18.09
N GLU A 190 25.11 -4.66 -18.80
CA GLU A 190 25.29 -6.00 -18.22
C GLU A 190 26.33 -6.02 -17.10
N ASP A 191 27.44 -5.32 -17.29
CA ASP A 191 28.52 -5.24 -16.31
C ASP A 191 28.11 -4.52 -15.04
N GLU A 192 27.40 -3.41 -15.18
CA GLU A 192 26.84 -2.66 -14.02
C GLU A 192 25.86 -3.53 -13.23
N ALA A 193 24.96 -4.25 -13.93
CA ALA A 193 24.01 -5.14 -13.27
C ALA A 193 24.71 -6.31 -12.57
N PHE A 194 25.77 -6.84 -13.16
CA PHE A 194 26.58 -7.91 -12.56
C PHE A 194 27.27 -7.45 -11.28
N ILE A 195 27.90 -6.27 -11.30
CA ILE A 195 28.57 -5.68 -10.13
C ILE A 195 27.54 -5.40 -9.03
N ALA A 196 26.40 -4.80 -9.38
CA ALA A 196 25.35 -4.48 -8.41
C ALA A 196 24.76 -5.74 -7.76
N GLU A 197 24.46 -6.79 -8.55
CA GLU A 197 23.98 -8.08 -8.06
C GLU A 197 24.99 -8.70 -7.09
N ALA A 198 26.26 -8.81 -7.49
CA ALA A 198 27.32 -9.39 -6.67
C ALA A 198 27.53 -8.63 -5.35
N THR A 199 27.48 -7.29 -5.40
CA THR A 199 27.62 -6.43 -4.22
C THR A 199 26.49 -6.67 -3.21
N LEU A 200 25.25 -6.74 -3.70
CA LEU A 200 24.08 -7.00 -2.85
C LEU A 200 24.10 -8.41 -2.25
N ILE A 201 24.47 -9.43 -3.03
CA ILE A 201 24.62 -10.81 -2.55
C ILE A 201 25.67 -10.89 -1.46
N ASN A 202 26.84 -10.26 -1.67
CA ASN A 202 27.93 -10.24 -0.69
C ASN A 202 27.48 -9.55 0.61
N LEU A 203 26.79 -8.42 0.51
CA LEU A 203 26.26 -7.71 1.67
C LEU A 203 25.26 -8.56 2.46
N MET A 204 24.30 -9.20 1.78
CA MET A 204 23.30 -10.05 2.42
C MET A 204 23.90 -11.29 3.08
N ASN A 205 24.95 -11.87 2.48
CA ASN A 205 25.67 -13.00 3.08
C ASN A 205 26.46 -12.60 4.33
N TYR A 206 26.93 -11.35 4.39
CA TYR A 206 27.74 -10.85 5.51
C TYR A 206 26.89 -10.38 6.70
N ILE A 207 25.65 -9.87 6.43
CA ILE A 207 24.78 -9.27 7.44
C ILE A 207 23.37 -9.89 7.34
N PRO A 208 23.20 -11.17 7.74
CA PRO A 208 21.94 -11.89 7.52
C PRO A 208 20.71 -11.31 8.24
N SER A 209 20.91 -10.45 9.25
CA SER A 209 19.84 -9.83 10.04
C SER A 209 19.73 -8.32 9.84
N CYS A 210 20.46 -7.74 8.90
CA CYS A 210 20.51 -6.30 8.74
C CYS A 210 19.24 -5.74 8.08
N GLN A 211 18.49 -4.95 8.84
CA GLN A 211 17.66 -3.90 8.27
C GLN A 211 18.63 -2.80 7.81
N LEU A 212 18.70 -2.57 6.50
CA LEU A 212 19.51 -1.50 5.93
C LEU A 212 18.99 -0.15 6.46
N THR A 213 19.67 0.40 7.45
CA THR A 213 19.49 1.77 7.91
C THR A 213 20.44 2.70 7.14
N ASN A 214 20.28 2.77 5.83
CA ASN A 214 20.97 3.79 5.05
C ASN A 214 20.17 5.09 5.11
N GLU A 215 20.58 6.02 5.97
CA GLU A 215 20.09 7.40 5.97
C GLU A 215 20.47 8.16 4.69
N VAL A 216 21.40 7.65 3.91
CA VAL A 216 21.79 8.17 2.59
C VAL A 216 21.57 7.05 1.60
N SER A 217 20.44 7.09 0.88
CA SER A 217 20.32 6.35 -0.38
C SER A 217 21.51 6.77 -1.24
N GLY A 218 22.35 5.80 -1.64
CA GLY A 218 23.45 6.05 -2.55
C GLY A 218 22.98 6.85 -3.77
N HIS A 219 23.87 7.38 -4.56
CA HIS A 219 23.59 8.19 -5.77
C HIS A 219 22.82 7.38 -6.84
N HIS A 220 21.65 6.84 -6.48
CA HIS A 220 20.78 6.13 -7.40
C HIS A 220 19.87 7.10 -8.12
N VAL A 221 19.87 7.02 -9.44
CA VAL A 221 18.98 7.83 -10.31
C VAL A 221 17.53 7.43 -10.12
N HIS A 222 17.27 6.21 -9.60
CA HIS A 222 15.95 5.63 -9.49
C HIS A 222 15.67 5.07 -8.10
N GLU A 223 14.43 5.24 -7.64
CA GLU A 223 13.90 4.61 -6.43
C GLU A 223 13.66 3.11 -6.69
N SER A 224 13.98 2.25 -5.71
CA SER A 224 13.65 0.82 -5.80
C SER A 224 12.14 0.60 -5.77
N LEU A 225 11.62 -0.17 -6.72
CA LEU A 225 10.19 -0.43 -6.90
C LEU A 225 9.87 -1.92 -6.86
N THR A 226 8.69 -2.28 -6.33
CA THR A 226 8.14 -3.61 -6.59
C THR A 226 7.81 -3.76 -8.07
N VAL A 227 7.61 -4.99 -8.53
CA VAL A 227 7.18 -5.23 -9.92
C VAL A 227 5.83 -4.58 -10.18
N GLU A 228 4.93 -4.67 -9.22
CA GLU A 228 3.59 -4.10 -9.26
C GLU A 228 3.64 -2.56 -9.35
N ASP A 229 4.47 -1.94 -8.53
CA ASP A 229 4.66 -0.47 -8.53
C ASP A 229 5.34 0.02 -9.81
N PHE A 230 6.31 -0.77 -10.30
CA PHE A 230 6.99 -0.44 -11.56
C PHE A 230 6.01 -0.48 -12.73
N GLU A 231 5.22 -1.54 -12.84
CA GLU A 231 4.19 -1.66 -13.87
C GLU A 231 3.14 -0.54 -13.75
N LEU A 232 2.69 -0.25 -12.53
CA LEU A 232 1.71 0.82 -12.28
C LEU A 232 2.25 2.19 -12.71
N GLN A 233 3.51 2.49 -12.41
CA GLN A 233 4.12 3.80 -12.69
C GLN A 233 4.50 3.96 -14.17
N TYR A 234 5.11 2.95 -14.77
CA TYR A 234 5.67 3.04 -16.12
C TYR A 234 4.79 2.41 -17.20
N GLY A 235 3.96 1.43 -16.83
CA GLY A 235 2.95 0.83 -17.69
C GLY A 235 1.62 1.57 -17.72
N ALA A 236 1.42 2.58 -16.85
CA ALA A 236 0.18 3.31 -16.75
C ALA A 236 -0.25 3.95 -18.09
N ILE A 237 -1.53 3.84 -18.40
CA ILE A 237 -2.11 4.45 -19.59
C ILE A 237 -2.13 5.97 -19.39
N PRO A 238 -1.52 6.76 -20.31
CA PRO A 238 -1.58 8.21 -20.21
C PRO A 238 -3.01 8.71 -20.38
N LEU A 239 -3.44 9.58 -19.47
CA LEU A 239 -4.68 10.32 -19.60
C LEU A 239 -4.52 11.38 -20.69
N LYS A 240 -5.42 11.40 -21.67
CA LYS A 240 -5.43 12.37 -22.76
C LYS A 240 -6.22 13.62 -22.36
N ALA A 241 -5.86 14.78 -22.91
CA ALA A 241 -6.53 16.04 -22.59
C ALA A 241 -8.03 16.00 -22.92
N GLU A 242 -8.40 15.38 -24.05
CA GLU A 242 -9.81 15.20 -24.48
C GLU A 242 -10.61 14.25 -23.57
N GLU A 243 -9.96 13.44 -22.76
CA GLU A 243 -10.61 12.55 -21.79
C GLU A 243 -10.96 13.26 -20.48
N ILE A 244 -10.48 14.49 -20.28
CA ILE A 244 -10.81 15.30 -19.11
C ILE A 244 -12.22 15.87 -19.27
N ARG A 245 -13.16 15.28 -18.55
CA ARG A 245 -14.59 15.65 -18.61
C ARG A 245 -15.02 16.58 -17.49
N HIS A 246 -14.18 16.79 -16.50
CA HIS A 246 -14.50 17.52 -15.28
C HIS A 246 -13.41 18.53 -14.94
N SER A 247 -13.78 19.53 -14.14
CA SER A 247 -12.81 20.41 -13.52
C SER A 247 -12.14 19.69 -12.34
N ILE A 248 -10.83 19.64 -12.35
CA ILE A 248 -10.02 18.81 -11.46
C ILE A 248 -8.97 19.66 -10.79
N LEU A 249 -8.77 19.44 -9.49
CA LEU A 249 -7.61 19.94 -8.76
C LEU A 249 -6.57 18.81 -8.66
N VAL A 250 -5.42 19.00 -9.26
CA VAL A 250 -4.29 18.06 -9.18
C VAL A 250 -3.38 18.50 -8.03
N ILE A 251 -3.10 17.60 -7.11
CA ILE A 251 -2.20 17.79 -5.97
C ILE A 251 -1.05 16.78 -6.08
N LYS A 252 0.16 17.30 -6.30
CA LYS A 252 1.38 16.48 -6.34
C LYS A 252 1.86 16.21 -4.92
N ILE A 253 1.85 14.95 -4.52
CA ILE A 253 2.23 14.52 -3.17
C ILE A 253 3.58 13.80 -3.11
N ASN A 254 4.47 14.05 -4.07
CA ASN A 254 5.76 13.37 -4.22
C ASN A 254 6.63 13.39 -2.95
N LYS A 255 6.53 14.45 -2.13
CA LYS A 255 7.30 14.58 -0.88
C LYS A 255 6.59 13.99 0.34
N LEU A 256 5.29 13.76 0.25
CA LEU A 256 4.45 13.37 1.38
C LEU A 256 4.03 11.90 1.29
N TYR A 257 3.88 11.40 0.07
CA TYR A 257 3.48 10.02 -0.15
C TYR A 257 4.59 9.06 0.28
N ARG A 258 4.19 8.03 0.99
CA ARG A 258 5.02 6.87 1.33
C ARG A 258 4.26 5.62 0.91
N ARG A 259 4.95 4.70 0.24
CA ARG A 259 4.35 3.43 -0.15
C ARG A 259 3.87 2.65 1.07
N GLY A 260 2.73 1.98 0.93
CA GLY A 260 2.11 1.26 2.04
C GLY A 260 1.30 2.13 3.00
N MET A 261 1.10 3.41 2.72
CA MET A 261 0.11 4.22 3.43
C MET A 261 -1.25 3.55 3.37
N SER A 262 -1.98 3.57 4.48
CA SER A 262 -3.40 3.22 4.52
C SER A 262 -4.24 4.20 3.68
N GLU A 263 -5.45 3.81 3.33
CA GLU A 263 -6.37 4.73 2.61
C GLU A 263 -6.62 6.01 3.42
N ALA A 264 -6.73 5.91 4.74
CA ALA A 264 -6.92 7.06 5.63
C ALA A 264 -5.70 8.00 5.62
N GLU A 265 -4.48 7.46 5.69
CA GLU A 265 -3.24 8.27 5.60
C GLU A 265 -3.11 8.93 4.23
N LEU A 266 -3.45 8.21 3.15
CA LEU A 266 -3.43 8.76 1.80
C LEU A 266 -4.48 9.87 1.64
N TYR A 267 -5.70 9.66 2.17
CA TYR A 267 -6.74 10.67 2.20
C TYR A 267 -6.28 11.93 2.93
N ASP A 268 -5.74 11.79 4.16
CA ASP A 268 -5.19 12.90 4.94
C ASP A 268 -4.04 13.61 4.24
N THR A 269 -3.20 12.85 3.52
CA THR A 269 -2.09 13.42 2.73
C THR A 269 -2.59 14.26 1.57
N VAL A 270 -3.64 13.82 0.86
CA VAL A 270 -4.18 14.54 -0.30
C VAL A 270 -5.10 15.68 0.10
N ARG A 271 -5.94 15.52 1.13
CA ARG A 271 -6.89 16.56 1.54
C ARG A 271 -6.26 17.73 2.27
N GLY A 272 -5.04 17.55 2.84
CA GLY A 272 -4.44 18.44 3.82
C GLY A 272 -4.01 19.81 3.29
N CYS A 273 -3.94 20.71 4.14
CA CYS A 273 -3.55 22.13 4.21
C CYS A 273 -2.82 22.74 3.00
N TRP A 274 -3.52 22.99 1.91
CA TRP A 274 -2.96 23.49 0.66
C TRP A 274 -3.07 25.01 0.52
N ALA A 275 -2.05 25.63 -0.08
CA ALA A 275 -2.05 27.05 -0.43
C ALA A 275 -2.93 27.30 -1.69
N ALA A 276 -4.24 27.23 -1.52
CA ALA A 276 -5.22 27.49 -2.56
C ALA A 276 -6.37 28.36 -2.01
N SER A 277 -7.31 28.75 -2.87
CA SER A 277 -8.44 29.61 -2.52
C SER A 277 -9.76 28.87 -2.77
N ILE A 278 -10.64 28.81 -1.79
CA ILE A 278 -11.98 28.25 -1.91
C ILE A 278 -12.75 28.95 -3.03
N LYS A 279 -12.68 30.28 -3.11
CA LYS A 279 -13.32 31.06 -4.20
C LYS A 279 -12.84 30.61 -5.59
N SER A 280 -11.55 30.30 -5.75
CA SER A 280 -11.03 29.78 -7.03
C SER A 280 -11.54 28.39 -7.37
N ILE A 281 -11.71 27.55 -6.35
CA ILE A 281 -12.23 26.18 -6.50
C ILE A 281 -13.70 26.21 -6.92
N GLU A 282 -14.50 27.03 -6.25
CA GLU A 282 -15.93 27.22 -6.54
C GLU A 282 -16.15 27.84 -7.93
N ALA A 283 -15.40 28.90 -8.26
CA ALA A 283 -15.48 29.54 -9.58
C ALA A 283 -15.14 28.57 -10.71
N ARG A 284 -14.21 27.62 -10.48
CA ARG A 284 -13.83 26.57 -11.44
C ARG A 284 -14.75 25.35 -11.39
N LYS A 285 -15.66 25.27 -10.43
CA LYS A 285 -16.56 24.13 -10.19
C LYS A 285 -15.77 22.81 -10.12
N VAL A 286 -14.71 22.78 -9.32
CA VAL A 286 -13.87 21.60 -9.15
C VAL A 286 -14.72 20.42 -8.67
N LYS A 287 -14.76 19.33 -9.43
CA LYS A 287 -15.53 18.12 -9.09
C LYS A 287 -14.68 17.07 -8.42
N TYR A 288 -13.42 16.91 -8.86
CA TYR A 288 -12.50 15.90 -8.34
C TYR A 288 -11.18 16.51 -7.92
N VAL A 289 -10.56 15.85 -6.94
CA VAL A 289 -9.18 16.10 -6.52
C VAL A 289 -8.35 14.86 -6.82
N PHE A 290 -7.24 15.04 -7.53
CA PHE A 290 -6.27 13.99 -7.80
C PHE A 290 -5.08 14.08 -6.86
N GLY A 291 -4.78 12.99 -6.15
CA GLY A 291 -3.49 12.77 -5.50
C GLY A 291 -2.52 12.15 -6.52
N VAL A 292 -1.46 12.87 -6.87
CA VAL A 292 -0.52 12.46 -7.91
C VAL A 292 0.86 12.23 -7.33
N TYR A 293 1.40 11.04 -7.58
CA TYR A 293 2.76 10.64 -7.23
C TYR A 293 3.54 10.25 -8.48
N ASN A 294 4.67 10.92 -8.72
CA ASN A 294 5.54 10.72 -9.89
C ASN A 294 4.79 10.64 -11.24
N GLY A 295 3.79 11.50 -11.40
CA GLY A 295 2.98 11.55 -12.62
C GLY A 295 1.84 10.55 -12.72
N LEU A 296 1.68 9.66 -11.73
CA LEU A 296 0.60 8.70 -11.65
C LEU A 296 -0.53 9.22 -10.74
N ILE A 297 -1.78 9.08 -11.15
CA ILE A 297 -2.96 9.38 -10.33
C ILE A 297 -3.18 8.20 -9.39
N ILE A 298 -2.74 8.33 -8.15
CA ILE A 298 -2.84 7.26 -7.14
C ILE A 298 -4.08 7.38 -6.24
N ALA A 299 -4.71 8.55 -6.24
CA ALA A 299 -5.95 8.78 -5.51
C ALA A 299 -6.85 9.76 -6.28
N VAL A 300 -8.15 9.54 -6.19
CA VAL A 300 -9.17 10.43 -6.73
C VAL A 300 -10.24 10.60 -5.66
N TYR A 301 -10.51 11.84 -5.28
CA TYR A 301 -11.53 12.18 -4.30
C TYR A 301 -12.55 13.13 -4.89
N LYS A 302 -13.79 13.03 -4.39
CA LYS A 302 -14.88 13.94 -4.71
C LYS A 302 -15.23 14.72 -3.44
N PRO A 303 -14.71 15.96 -3.29
CA PRO A 303 -14.97 16.77 -2.10
C PRO A 303 -16.46 17.07 -1.93
N ASP A 304 -16.94 16.96 -0.71
CA ASP A 304 -18.27 17.47 -0.32
C ASP A 304 -18.16 18.92 0.14
N GLU A 305 -17.16 19.23 0.97
CA GLU A 305 -16.99 20.57 1.54
C GLU A 305 -15.53 21.00 1.54
N TRP A 306 -15.31 22.33 1.52
CA TRP A 306 -14.00 22.95 1.60
C TRP A 306 -13.93 23.86 2.82
N HIS A 307 -12.83 23.78 3.59
CA HIS A 307 -12.64 24.50 4.84
C HIS A 307 -11.30 25.23 4.83
N TYR A 308 -11.23 26.31 5.59
CA TYR A 308 -9.95 26.92 5.97
C TYR A 308 -9.39 26.24 7.23
N CYS A 309 -8.06 26.08 7.31
CA CYS A 309 -7.44 25.45 8.48
C CYS A 309 -7.70 26.20 9.78
N TYR A 310 -7.99 27.51 9.75
CA TYR A 310 -8.36 28.27 10.94
C TYR A 310 -9.74 27.87 11.54
N GLU A 311 -10.59 27.22 10.76
CA GLU A 311 -11.91 26.76 11.24
C GLU A 311 -11.80 25.58 12.21
N MET A 312 -10.65 24.89 12.23
CA MET A 312 -10.34 23.77 13.10
C MET A 312 -11.32 22.60 13.05
N ILE A 313 -12.07 22.48 11.96
CA ILE A 313 -13.03 21.39 11.73
C ILE A 313 -12.26 20.26 11.06
N ASP A 314 -12.00 19.16 11.79
CA ASP A 314 -11.33 17.96 11.25
C ASP A 314 -10.08 18.25 10.39
N VAL A 315 -9.18 19.08 10.90
CA VAL A 315 -7.94 19.47 10.20
C VAL A 315 -7.05 18.23 10.03
N PRO A 316 -6.55 17.94 8.81
CA PRO A 316 -5.66 16.81 8.57
C PRO A 316 -4.41 16.85 9.44
N GLN A 317 -4.04 15.71 10.01
CA GLN A 317 -2.86 15.55 10.86
C GLN A 317 -2.77 16.52 12.06
N LYS A 318 -3.92 16.96 12.57
CA LYS A 318 -4.01 17.94 13.67
C LYS A 318 -3.13 17.58 14.86
N ASP A 319 -3.06 16.31 15.21
CA ASP A 319 -2.29 15.81 16.36
C ASP A 319 -0.76 15.89 16.15
N LEU A 320 -0.31 16.09 14.92
CA LEU A 320 1.11 16.25 14.56
C LEU A 320 1.52 17.72 14.43
N LEU A 321 0.56 18.66 14.47
CA LEU A 321 0.83 20.09 14.30
C LEU A 321 1.33 20.70 15.60
N LYS A 322 2.53 21.26 15.54
CA LYS A 322 3.03 22.11 16.62
C LYS A 322 2.34 23.48 16.56
N PRO A 323 2.17 24.17 17.69
CA PRO A 323 1.54 25.51 17.73
C PRO A 323 2.18 26.51 16.75
N GLU A 324 3.50 26.46 16.58
CA GLU A 324 4.28 27.30 15.64
C GLU A 324 4.00 27.01 14.17
N ASP A 325 3.57 25.80 13.82
CA ASP A 325 3.25 25.42 12.44
C ASP A 325 1.81 25.80 12.08
N TYR A 326 0.92 25.88 13.07
CA TYR A 326 -0.46 26.31 12.86
C TYR A 326 -0.56 27.70 12.24
N GLU A 327 0.23 28.67 12.71
CA GLU A 327 0.26 30.03 12.14
C GLU A 327 0.62 30.06 10.66
N LYS A 328 1.44 29.08 10.20
CA LYS A 328 1.85 28.97 8.79
C LYS A 328 0.76 28.40 7.90
N ILE A 329 -0.16 27.61 8.46
CA ILE A 329 -1.18 26.88 7.70
C ILE A 329 -2.60 27.43 7.89
N LYS A 330 -2.87 28.27 8.88
CA LYS A 330 -4.22 28.72 9.22
C LYS A 330 -5.03 29.26 8.04
N ASN A 331 -4.38 29.90 7.08
CA ASN A 331 -5.00 30.45 5.87
C ASN A 331 -4.98 29.47 4.69
N ARG A 332 -4.52 28.25 4.88
CA ARG A 332 -4.58 27.20 3.88
C ARG A 332 -5.93 26.50 3.94
N ILE A 333 -6.21 25.73 2.91
CA ILE A 333 -7.49 25.02 2.78
C ILE A 333 -7.29 23.51 2.75
N TYR A 334 -8.34 22.80 3.17
CA TYR A 334 -8.48 21.36 3.03
C TYR A 334 -9.92 21.03 2.63
N PHE A 335 -10.15 19.80 2.23
CA PHE A 335 -11.50 19.33 1.90
C PHE A 335 -11.90 18.15 2.78
N THR A 336 -13.21 17.92 2.86
CA THR A 336 -13.80 16.74 3.50
C THR A 336 -14.66 15.97 2.51
N CYS A 337 -14.66 14.65 2.65
CA CYS A 337 -15.57 13.74 1.97
C CYS A 337 -16.39 13.01 3.03
N LYS A 338 -17.71 12.89 2.82
CA LYS A 338 -18.60 12.10 3.72
C LYS A 338 -18.14 10.65 3.80
N ASP A 339 -17.72 10.11 2.67
CA ASP A 339 -17.11 8.79 2.58
C ASP A 339 -16.02 8.82 1.50
N TYR A 340 -14.76 8.94 1.92
CA TYR A 340 -13.62 8.97 1.01
C TYR A 340 -13.30 7.61 0.38
N SER A 341 -13.87 6.52 0.89
CA SER A 341 -13.71 5.18 0.35
C SER A 341 -14.61 4.91 -0.87
N VAL A 342 -15.62 5.75 -1.08
CA VAL A 342 -16.57 5.61 -2.18
C VAL A 342 -16.21 6.56 -3.32
N LEU A 343 -15.85 5.99 -4.44
CA LEU A 343 -15.58 6.71 -5.67
C LEU A 343 -16.58 6.28 -6.75
N ASP A 344 -17.23 7.26 -7.39
CA ASP A 344 -18.15 7.01 -8.50
C ASP A 344 -17.41 6.53 -9.78
N GLU A 345 -18.13 5.98 -10.74
CA GLU A 345 -17.53 5.43 -11.98
C GLU A 345 -16.73 6.47 -12.77
N GLU A 346 -17.22 7.72 -12.81
CA GLU A 346 -16.54 8.81 -13.50
C GLU A 346 -15.18 9.14 -12.84
N GLY A 347 -15.12 9.12 -11.52
CA GLY A 347 -13.87 9.30 -10.77
C GLY A 347 -12.92 8.11 -10.93
N ARG A 348 -13.44 6.88 -10.89
CA ARG A 348 -12.66 5.63 -11.10
C ARG A 348 -11.99 5.59 -12.46
N PHE A 349 -12.60 6.20 -13.48
CA PHE A 349 -12.01 6.30 -14.81
C PHE A 349 -10.62 6.95 -14.82
N TYR A 350 -10.35 7.87 -13.89
CA TYR A 350 -9.07 8.60 -13.82
C TYR A 350 -8.01 7.86 -12.99
N LEU A 351 -8.42 6.99 -12.07
CA LEU A 351 -7.50 6.29 -11.17
C LEU A 351 -6.50 5.42 -11.94
N ASN A 352 -5.25 5.40 -11.50
CA ASN A 352 -4.15 4.64 -12.09
C ASN A 352 -3.76 5.05 -13.51
N LYS A 353 -4.19 6.22 -13.97
CA LYS A 353 -3.72 6.81 -15.24
C LYS A 353 -2.55 7.76 -15.00
N SER A 354 -1.70 7.90 -16.01
CA SER A 354 -0.57 8.82 -15.98
C SER A 354 -0.96 10.20 -16.53
N ILE A 355 -0.52 11.25 -15.84
CA ILE A 355 -0.71 12.65 -16.30
C ILE A 355 0.44 13.15 -17.17
N VAL A 356 1.34 12.28 -17.65
CA VAL A 356 2.54 12.66 -18.40
C VAL A 356 2.24 13.47 -19.66
N ASN A 357 1.11 13.22 -20.31
CA ASN A 357 0.69 13.91 -21.53
C ASN A 357 -0.13 15.18 -21.26
N LEU A 358 -0.40 15.50 -19.98
CA LEU A 358 -1.14 16.70 -19.63
C LEU A 358 -0.18 17.86 -19.36
N LYS A 359 -0.65 19.10 -19.61
CA LYS A 359 0.10 20.33 -19.33
C LYS A 359 0.22 20.58 -17.80
N VAL A 360 0.73 19.58 -17.07
CA VAL A 360 1.02 19.68 -15.65
C VAL A 360 2.53 19.71 -15.49
N ASN A 361 3.08 20.87 -15.06
CA ASN A 361 4.51 20.96 -14.81
C ASN A 361 4.88 20.08 -13.59
N GLN A 362 5.51 18.95 -13.87
CA GLN A 362 5.89 17.97 -12.83
C GLN A 362 7.00 18.48 -11.91
N THR A 363 7.86 19.37 -12.38
CA THR A 363 8.99 19.93 -11.64
C THR A 363 8.66 21.24 -10.91
N ALA A 364 7.46 21.82 -11.11
CA ALA A 364 7.07 23.04 -10.45
C ALA A 364 7.06 22.89 -8.92
N GLN A 365 7.59 23.90 -8.22
CA GLN A 365 7.58 23.95 -6.75
C GLN A 365 6.15 23.98 -6.17
N ASN A 366 5.19 24.58 -6.90
CA ASN A 366 3.79 24.56 -6.48
C ASN A 366 3.20 23.15 -6.74
N PRO A 367 2.73 22.46 -5.69
CA PRO A 367 2.14 21.12 -5.84
C PRO A 367 0.77 21.13 -6.50
N ILE A 368 0.14 22.30 -6.66
CA ILE A 368 -1.27 22.43 -7.10
C ILE A 368 -1.34 22.85 -8.55
N THR A 369 -2.19 22.20 -9.33
CA THR A 369 -2.52 22.56 -10.71
C THR A 369 -4.02 22.28 -10.95
N TYR A 370 -4.66 23.16 -11.74
CA TYR A 370 -6.04 22.95 -12.17
C TYR A 370 -6.08 22.41 -13.58
N LEU A 371 -6.92 21.40 -13.80
CA LEU A 371 -7.29 20.90 -15.13
C LEU A 371 -8.78 21.18 -15.37
N SER A 372 -9.11 21.55 -16.59
CA SER A 372 -10.49 21.77 -17.01
C SER A 372 -10.73 21.06 -18.35
N PRO A 373 -11.96 20.63 -18.64
CA PRO A 373 -12.31 20.11 -19.95
C PRO A 373 -11.88 21.11 -21.04
N GLU A 374 -11.31 20.60 -22.13
CA GLU A 374 -11.11 21.44 -23.30
C GLU A 374 -12.46 21.93 -23.76
N SER A 375 -12.66 23.27 -23.82
CA SER A 375 -13.85 23.83 -24.44
C SER A 375 -13.90 23.31 -25.86
N LYS A 376 -14.93 22.54 -26.21
CA LYS A 376 -15.20 22.21 -27.61
C LYS A 376 -15.32 23.55 -28.35
N ARG A 377 -14.28 23.90 -29.11
CA ARG A 377 -14.31 25.00 -30.06
C ARG A 377 -15.18 24.65 -31.25
#